data_f738ca404f19dd1271c4909541f47cc7
#
_entry.id   f738ca404f19dd1271c4909541f47cc7
#
_cell.length_a   1.000
_cell.length_b   1.000
_cell.length_c   1.000
_cell.angle_alpha   90.00
_cell.angle_beta   90.00
_cell.angle_gamma   90.00
#
_symmetry.space_group_name_H-M   'P 1'
#
loop_
_entity.id
_entity.type
_entity.pdbx_description
1 polymer ?
#
loop_
_entity_poly.entity_id
_entity_poly.type
_entity_poly.pdbx_seq_one_letter_code
_entity_poly.pdbx_strand_id
1 'polypeptide(L)'
;ALLFVETRLGKVLGDTSENAFYTLASMAVSRTPESISDWLPQLRDHAQHMDWIAETMPKRADWAYKETRALVEHMLRDRVPPEHLPGSIYGAVGLCQFMPSNIATYGADGDGDGRVDLFTVPDAVASLSHYLARHGWKAGLSRERQHALLMRYNHSTVYANTILALADRVAALK
;
A
#
# COMPACT_ATOMS: atom_id res chain seq x y z
N ALA A 1 -13.83 -9.16 1.35
CA ALA A 1 -14.22 -7.77 1.13
C ALA A 1 -13.00 -6.87 0.86
N LEU A 2 -12.00 -6.80 1.76
CA LEU A 2 -10.81 -5.93 1.60
C LEU A 2 -10.12 -6.16 0.25
N LEU A 3 -9.65 -7.36 -0.05
CA LEU A 3 -8.96 -7.67 -1.32
C LEU A 3 -9.80 -7.35 -2.57
N PHE A 4 -11.13 -7.41 -2.45
CA PHE A 4 -11.99 -7.03 -3.57
C PHE A 4 -11.97 -5.51 -3.79
N VAL A 5 -12.02 -4.73 -2.72
CA VAL A 5 -12.01 -3.26 -2.81
C VAL A 5 -10.64 -2.74 -3.24
N GLU A 6 -9.57 -3.32 -2.72
CA GLU A 6 -8.20 -2.90 -3.08
C GLU A 6 -7.88 -3.18 -4.56
N THR A 7 -8.05 -4.41 -4.98
CA THR A 7 -7.51 -4.85 -6.28
C THR A 7 -8.49 -5.67 -7.12
N ARG A 8 -9.79 -5.71 -6.76
CA ARG A 8 -10.78 -6.61 -7.37
C ARG A 8 -10.29 -8.07 -7.40
N LEU A 9 -9.70 -8.52 -6.29
CA LEU A 9 -9.08 -9.85 -6.15
C LEU A 9 -7.93 -10.07 -7.14
N GLY A 10 -7.09 -9.07 -7.34
CA GLY A 10 -5.90 -9.12 -8.20
C GLY A 10 -6.15 -8.77 -9.68
N LYS A 11 -7.38 -8.39 -10.05
CA LYS A 11 -7.66 -7.94 -11.44
C LYS A 11 -7.14 -6.53 -11.74
N VAL A 12 -6.90 -5.72 -10.70
CA VAL A 12 -6.39 -4.35 -10.79
C VAL A 12 -5.33 -4.19 -9.72
N LEU A 13 -4.07 -4.27 -10.09
CA LEU A 13 -2.92 -4.21 -9.16
C LEU A 13 -2.27 -2.81 -9.10
N GLY A 14 -2.97 -1.79 -9.53
CA GLY A 14 -2.46 -0.45 -9.78
C GLY A 14 -2.35 -0.17 -11.29
N ASP A 15 -1.75 0.95 -11.64
CA ASP A 15 -1.38 1.19 -13.03
C ASP A 15 -0.23 0.25 -13.41
N THR A 16 -0.45 -0.61 -14.40
CA THR A 16 0.58 -1.57 -14.86
C THR A 16 1.79 -0.88 -15.49
N SER A 17 1.67 0.41 -15.82
CA SER A 17 2.80 1.26 -16.22
C SER A 17 3.64 1.73 -15.03
N GLU A 18 3.11 1.67 -13.81
CA GLU A 18 3.78 2.12 -12.58
C GLU A 18 4.43 0.92 -11.86
N ASN A 19 5.71 1.05 -11.62
CA ASN A 19 6.47 0.09 -10.83
C ASN A 19 6.74 0.68 -9.44
N ALA A 20 6.33 -0.01 -8.40
CA ALA A 20 6.45 0.48 -7.01
C ALA A 20 7.88 0.84 -6.63
N PHE A 21 8.88 0.08 -7.11
CA PHE A 21 10.28 0.37 -6.82
C PHE A 21 10.71 1.70 -7.45
N TYR A 22 10.45 1.89 -8.75
CA TYR A 22 10.84 3.14 -9.43
C TYR A 22 10.05 4.34 -8.91
N THR A 23 8.77 4.16 -8.58
CA THR A 23 7.94 5.20 -7.96
C THR A 23 8.54 5.68 -6.64
N LEU A 24 8.82 4.75 -5.73
CA LEU A 24 9.39 5.09 -4.42
C LEU A 24 10.82 5.63 -4.53
N ALA A 25 11.67 5.03 -5.37
CA ALA A 25 13.03 5.49 -5.59
C ALA A 25 13.07 6.91 -6.16
N SER A 26 12.21 7.21 -7.14
CA SER A 26 12.08 8.57 -7.70
C SER A 26 11.66 9.58 -6.64
N MET A 27 10.65 9.24 -5.81
CA MET A 27 10.26 10.11 -4.70
C MET A 27 11.37 10.30 -3.68
N ALA A 28 12.15 9.26 -3.38
CA ALA A 28 13.23 9.31 -2.40
C ALA A 28 14.34 10.29 -2.78
N VAL A 29 14.61 10.47 -4.08
CA VAL A 29 15.61 11.40 -4.58
C VAL A 29 15.07 12.79 -4.89
N SER A 30 13.74 12.95 -4.95
CA SER A 30 13.06 14.22 -5.27
C SER A 30 12.86 15.06 -4.01
N ARG A 31 13.91 15.75 -3.58
CA ARG A 31 13.92 16.48 -2.30
C ARG A 31 13.54 17.95 -2.42
N THR A 32 13.66 18.54 -3.60
CA THR A 32 13.39 19.96 -3.84
C THR A 32 12.59 20.15 -5.12
N PRO A 33 11.85 21.27 -5.26
CA PRO A 33 11.12 21.57 -6.48
C PRO A 33 12.01 21.57 -7.74
N GLU A 34 13.26 22.01 -7.62
CA GLU A 34 14.23 22.06 -8.72
C GLU A 34 14.54 20.65 -9.22
N SER A 35 14.58 19.65 -8.32
CA SER A 35 14.88 18.25 -8.69
C SER A 35 13.85 17.62 -9.63
N ILE A 36 12.66 18.22 -9.75
CA ILE A 36 11.55 17.74 -10.59
C ILE A 36 11.10 18.76 -11.65
N SER A 37 11.68 19.96 -11.68
CA SER A 37 11.25 21.06 -12.55
C SER A 37 11.28 20.73 -14.03
N ASP A 38 12.26 19.92 -14.46
CA ASP A 38 12.41 19.52 -15.86
C ASP A 38 11.34 18.50 -16.29
N TRP A 39 10.81 17.73 -15.34
CA TRP A 39 9.77 16.72 -15.56
C TRP A 39 8.35 17.27 -15.40
N LEU A 40 8.21 18.34 -14.62
CA LEU A 40 6.93 18.99 -14.32
C LEU A 40 7.02 20.50 -14.55
N PRO A 41 7.15 20.94 -15.80
CA PRO A 41 7.24 22.37 -16.12
C PRO A 41 6.04 23.18 -15.63
N GLN A 42 4.88 22.54 -15.46
CA GLN A 42 3.66 23.14 -14.91
C GLN A 42 3.81 23.59 -13.44
N LEU A 43 4.82 23.12 -12.71
CA LEU A 43 5.08 23.60 -11.35
C LEU A 43 5.27 25.12 -11.30
N ARG A 44 5.81 25.73 -12.37
CA ARG A 44 5.98 27.18 -12.48
C ARG A 44 4.65 27.94 -12.44
N ASP A 45 3.58 27.33 -12.90
CA ASP A 45 2.24 27.91 -12.94
C ASP A 45 1.55 27.85 -11.55
N HIS A 46 2.15 27.11 -10.60
CA HIS A 46 1.67 26.94 -9.23
C HIS A 46 2.52 27.67 -8.18
N ALA A 47 3.02 28.87 -8.53
CA ALA A 47 3.89 29.66 -7.67
C ALA A 47 3.36 29.85 -6.24
N GLN A 48 2.03 29.96 -6.08
CA GLN A 48 1.35 30.08 -4.80
C GLN A 48 1.49 28.84 -3.89
N HIS A 49 1.89 27.70 -4.43
CA HIS A 49 2.05 26.44 -3.67
C HIS A 49 3.52 26.06 -3.48
N MET A 50 4.46 26.85 -4.01
CA MET A 50 5.88 26.49 -4.01
C MET A 50 6.46 26.37 -2.60
N ASP A 51 6.07 27.24 -1.68
CA ASP A 51 6.53 27.17 -0.29
C ASP A 51 6.07 25.86 0.38
N TRP A 52 4.80 25.49 0.20
CA TRP A 52 4.27 24.23 0.70
C TRP A 52 4.94 23.01 0.05
N ILE A 53 5.21 23.06 -1.25
CA ILE A 53 5.92 22.00 -1.99
C ILE A 53 7.33 21.87 -1.42
N ALA A 54 8.07 22.98 -1.30
CA ALA A 54 9.43 22.98 -0.78
C ALA A 54 9.52 22.45 0.67
N GLU A 55 8.54 22.74 1.51
CA GLU A 55 8.46 22.21 2.87
C GLU A 55 8.10 20.73 2.91
N THR A 56 7.24 20.27 2.01
CA THR A 56 6.69 18.92 2.02
C THR A 56 7.59 17.90 1.36
N MET A 57 8.28 18.26 0.28
CA MET A 57 9.12 17.35 -0.50
C MET A 57 10.21 16.64 0.31
N PRO A 58 11.00 17.31 1.17
CA PRO A 58 12.00 16.61 1.97
C PRO A 58 11.42 15.53 2.87
N LYS A 59 10.26 15.82 3.50
CA LYS A 59 9.57 14.88 4.39
C LYS A 59 9.05 13.66 3.62
N ARG A 60 8.51 13.89 2.41
CA ARG A 60 8.08 12.83 1.50
C ARG A 60 9.25 12.00 0.98
N ALA A 61 10.38 12.63 0.65
CA ALA A 61 11.59 11.94 0.22
C ALA A 61 12.15 11.05 1.34
N ASP A 62 12.18 11.53 2.58
CA ASP A 62 12.62 10.73 3.73
C ASP A 62 11.69 9.54 4.00
N TRP A 63 10.39 9.73 3.85
CA TRP A 63 9.41 8.64 3.94
C TRP A 63 9.61 7.64 2.78
N ALA A 64 9.70 8.12 1.55
CA ALA A 64 9.89 7.26 0.37
C ALA A 64 11.21 6.48 0.43
N TYR A 65 12.27 7.08 0.96
CA TYR A 65 13.53 6.37 1.19
C TYR A 65 13.36 5.17 2.14
N LYS A 66 12.61 5.36 3.24
CA LYS A 66 12.32 4.26 4.19
C LYS A 66 11.50 3.15 3.53
N GLU A 67 10.50 3.50 2.75
CA GLU A 67 9.69 2.54 2.01
C GLU A 67 10.48 1.83 0.91
N THR A 68 11.32 2.56 0.16
CA THR A 68 12.25 1.97 -0.84
C THR A 68 13.17 0.95 -0.19
N ARG A 69 13.76 1.30 0.95
CA ARG A 69 14.63 0.39 1.70
C ARG A 69 13.89 -0.87 2.13
N ALA A 70 12.69 -0.72 2.70
CA ALA A 70 11.86 -1.85 3.10
C ALA A 70 11.49 -2.74 1.91
N LEU A 71 11.22 -2.13 0.73
CA LEU A 71 10.93 -2.86 -0.49
C LEU A 71 12.15 -3.66 -0.98
N VAL A 72 13.34 -3.05 -0.98
CA VAL A 72 14.58 -3.74 -1.36
C VAL A 72 14.87 -4.91 -0.41
N GLU A 73 14.71 -4.72 0.89
CA GLU A 73 14.87 -5.79 1.88
C GLU A 73 13.90 -6.96 1.63
N HIS A 74 12.63 -6.66 1.31
CA HIS A 74 11.63 -7.66 0.92
C HIS A 74 12.05 -8.39 -0.37
N MET A 75 12.39 -7.65 -1.42
CA MET A 75 12.80 -8.21 -2.71
C MET A 75 13.98 -9.18 -2.57
N LEU A 76 14.98 -8.81 -1.77
CA LEU A 76 16.16 -9.65 -1.55
C LEU A 76 15.83 -10.90 -0.73
N ARG A 77 15.00 -10.76 0.32
CA ARG A 77 14.62 -11.87 1.19
C ARG A 77 13.74 -12.88 0.47
N ASP A 78 12.72 -12.39 -0.20
CA ASP A 78 11.66 -13.22 -0.79
C ASP A 78 11.90 -13.49 -2.30
N ARG A 79 13.02 -12.99 -2.85
CA ARG A 79 13.45 -13.17 -4.25
C ARG A 79 12.43 -12.64 -5.26
N VAL A 80 11.82 -11.51 -4.95
CA VAL A 80 10.88 -10.82 -5.84
C VAL A 80 11.67 -9.96 -6.84
N PRO A 81 11.53 -10.16 -8.15
CA PRO A 81 12.25 -9.38 -9.13
C PRO A 81 11.71 -7.95 -9.22
N PRO A 82 12.57 -6.92 -9.32
CA PRO A 82 12.15 -5.52 -9.35
C PRO A 82 11.28 -5.17 -10.57
N GLU A 83 11.42 -5.90 -11.66
CA GLU A 83 10.68 -5.66 -12.90
C GLU A 83 9.19 -6.01 -12.77
N HIS A 84 8.83 -6.84 -11.81
CA HIS A 84 7.48 -7.37 -11.63
C HIS A 84 6.85 -6.89 -10.32
N LEU A 85 6.90 -5.57 -10.10
CA LEU A 85 6.32 -4.92 -8.91
C LEU A 85 5.27 -3.87 -9.30
N PRO A 86 4.15 -4.28 -9.95
CA PRO A 86 3.08 -3.32 -10.17
C PRO A 86 2.59 -2.79 -8.83
N GLY A 87 2.36 -1.50 -8.74
CA GLY A 87 1.99 -0.84 -7.51
C GLY A 87 1.17 0.41 -7.71
N SER A 88 0.75 1.01 -6.62
CA SER A 88 0.07 2.30 -6.66
C SER A 88 1.06 3.44 -6.91
N ILE A 89 0.53 4.62 -7.25
CA ILE A 89 1.30 5.87 -7.37
C ILE A 89 2.06 6.27 -6.08
N TYR A 90 1.79 5.60 -4.97
CA TYR A 90 2.52 5.75 -3.71
C TYR A 90 3.40 4.55 -3.37
N GLY A 91 3.52 3.56 -4.26
CA GLY A 91 4.37 2.40 -4.06
C GLY A 91 3.77 1.30 -3.18
N ALA A 92 2.45 1.28 -2.98
CA ALA A 92 1.77 0.15 -2.34
C ALA A 92 1.75 -1.06 -3.29
N VAL A 93 1.96 -2.28 -2.77
CA VAL A 93 2.16 -3.48 -3.57
C VAL A 93 1.22 -4.63 -3.21
N GLY A 94 1.02 -5.52 -4.17
CA GLY A 94 0.28 -6.77 -4.03
C GLY A 94 -1.23 -6.61 -3.94
N LEU A 95 -1.93 -7.73 -3.76
CA LEU A 95 -3.39 -7.79 -3.70
C LEU A 95 -3.99 -7.00 -2.53
N CYS A 96 -3.25 -6.86 -1.43
CA CYS A 96 -3.66 -6.12 -0.25
C CYS A 96 -3.16 -4.66 -0.23
N GLN A 97 -2.42 -4.21 -1.26
CA GLN A 97 -1.90 -2.85 -1.37
C GLN A 97 -1.15 -2.39 -0.10
N PHE A 98 -0.27 -3.25 0.39
CA PHE A 98 0.59 -2.89 1.52
C PHE A 98 1.68 -1.92 1.10
N MET A 99 1.94 -0.92 1.95
CA MET A 99 3.21 -0.23 1.91
C MET A 99 4.36 -1.21 2.24
N PRO A 100 5.53 -1.08 1.60
CA PRO A 100 6.65 -2.01 1.82
C PRO A 100 7.03 -2.22 3.29
N SER A 101 7.01 -1.19 4.12
CA SER A 101 7.25 -1.29 5.56
C SER A 101 6.25 -2.20 6.28
N ASN A 102 5.03 -2.30 5.80
CA ASN A 102 4.02 -3.22 6.33
C ASN A 102 4.33 -4.68 6.01
N ILE A 103 5.01 -4.97 4.89
CA ILE A 103 5.40 -6.34 4.53
C ILE A 103 6.37 -6.90 5.57
N ALA A 104 7.35 -6.12 5.99
CA ALA A 104 8.31 -6.54 7.01
C ALA A 104 7.64 -6.87 8.35
N THR A 105 6.54 -6.19 8.68
CA THR A 105 5.85 -6.31 9.98
C THR A 105 4.71 -7.33 9.94
N TYR A 106 3.96 -7.39 8.85
CA TYR A 106 2.71 -8.13 8.75
C TYR A 106 2.69 -9.18 7.65
N GLY A 107 3.72 -9.22 6.80
CA GLY A 107 3.85 -10.24 5.77
C GLY A 107 3.82 -11.64 6.38
N ALA A 108 3.09 -12.54 5.76
CA ALA A 108 2.93 -13.92 6.20
C ALA A 108 2.88 -14.84 4.97
N ASP A 109 3.67 -15.89 5.03
CA ASP A 109 3.66 -16.99 4.10
C ASP A 109 2.39 -17.82 4.34
N GLY A 110 1.47 -17.77 3.41
CA GLY A 110 0.15 -18.39 3.53
C GLY A 110 0.06 -19.77 2.88
N ASP A 111 0.97 -20.10 1.97
CA ASP A 111 1.03 -21.40 1.30
C ASP A 111 2.20 -22.30 1.77
N GLY A 112 3.11 -21.77 2.59
CA GLY A 112 4.19 -22.50 3.22
C GLY A 112 5.40 -22.72 2.30
N ASP A 113 5.57 -21.90 1.25
CA ASP A 113 6.68 -22.01 0.31
C ASP A 113 8.00 -21.39 0.82
N GLY A 114 7.95 -20.75 2.00
CA GLY A 114 9.09 -20.10 2.66
C GLY A 114 9.34 -18.67 2.20
N ARG A 115 8.40 -18.03 1.50
CA ARG A 115 8.47 -16.65 1.00
C ARG A 115 7.19 -15.89 1.34
N VAL A 116 7.24 -14.59 1.15
CA VAL A 116 6.03 -13.75 1.20
C VAL A 116 5.85 -13.08 -0.15
N ASP A 117 4.90 -13.57 -0.93
CA ASP A 117 4.52 -12.99 -2.22
C ASP A 117 3.08 -12.43 -2.15
N LEU A 118 2.97 -11.13 -1.95
CA LEU A 118 1.68 -10.44 -1.85
C LEU A 118 0.87 -10.43 -3.16
N PHE A 119 1.41 -10.93 -4.26
CA PHE A 119 0.69 -11.12 -5.51
C PHE A 119 -0.02 -12.49 -5.57
N THR A 120 0.26 -13.39 -4.64
CA THR A 120 -0.49 -14.63 -4.46
C THR A 120 -1.66 -14.43 -3.49
N VAL A 121 -2.75 -15.18 -3.71
CA VAL A 121 -3.92 -15.09 -2.83
C VAL A 121 -3.63 -15.62 -1.42
N PRO A 122 -2.94 -16.75 -1.24
CA PRO A 122 -2.62 -17.27 0.10
C PRO A 122 -1.88 -16.25 0.98
N ASP A 123 -0.80 -15.67 0.46
CA ASP A 123 0.05 -14.76 1.23
C ASP A 123 -0.63 -13.42 1.49
N ALA A 124 -1.34 -12.90 0.49
CA ALA A 124 -2.11 -11.67 0.67
C ALA A 124 -3.21 -11.83 1.74
N VAL A 125 -3.90 -12.97 1.77
CA VAL A 125 -4.92 -13.28 2.79
C VAL A 125 -4.27 -13.47 4.15
N ALA A 126 -3.18 -14.22 4.24
CA ALA A 126 -2.45 -14.44 5.48
C ALA A 126 -1.89 -13.13 6.04
N SER A 127 -1.25 -12.32 5.21
CA SER A 127 -0.67 -11.02 5.59
C SER A 127 -1.75 -10.03 6.04
N LEU A 128 -2.86 -9.93 5.31
CA LEU A 128 -3.98 -9.09 5.69
C LEU A 128 -4.62 -9.53 7.00
N SER A 129 -4.78 -10.85 7.19
CA SER A 129 -5.31 -11.42 8.44
C SER A 129 -4.38 -11.13 9.61
N HIS A 130 -3.07 -11.26 9.40
CA HIS A 130 -2.06 -10.91 10.40
C HIS A 130 -2.12 -9.43 10.76
N TYR A 131 -2.19 -8.53 9.76
CA TYR A 131 -2.36 -7.09 9.99
C TYR A 131 -3.58 -6.81 10.86
N LEU A 132 -4.74 -7.33 10.49
CA LEU A 132 -5.99 -7.10 11.22
C LEU A 132 -5.91 -7.66 12.66
N ALA A 133 -5.40 -8.88 12.84
CA ALA A 133 -5.24 -9.49 14.16
C ALA A 133 -4.29 -8.68 15.07
N ARG A 134 -3.17 -8.23 14.55
CA ARG A 134 -2.20 -7.39 15.27
C ARG A 134 -2.78 -6.04 15.70
N HIS A 135 -3.76 -5.53 14.96
CA HIS A 135 -4.49 -4.31 15.31
C HIS A 135 -5.70 -4.58 16.21
N GLY A 136 -5.95 -5.84 16.60
CA GLY A 136 -6.99 -6.21 17.56
C GLY A 136 -8.29 -6.72 16.93
N TRP A 137 -8.27 -7.09 15.63
CA TRP A 137 -9.42 -7.77 15.03
C TRP A 137 -9.58 -9.17 15.63
N LYS A 138 -10.79 -9.47 16.09
CA LYS A 138 -11.17 -10.78 16.63
C LYS A 138 -12.65 -11.04 16.39
N ALA A 139 -13.07 -12.29 16.57
CA ALA A 139 -14.49 -12.66 16.51
C ALA A 139 -15.30 -11.88 17.55
N GLY A 140 -16.53 -11.53 17.19
CA GLY A 140 -17.46 -10.86 18.08
C GLY A 140 -17.21 -9.37 18.32
N LEU A 141 -16.32 -8.73 17.54
CA LEU A 141 -16.17 -7.26 17.60
C LEU A 141 -17.46 -6.55 17.20
N SER A 142 -17.81 -5.47 17.94
CA SER A 142 -18.91 -4.60 17.54
C SER A 142 -18.60 -3.92 16.19
N ARG A 143 -19.63 -3.46 15.50
CA ARG A 143 -19.51 -2.80 14.19
C ARG A 143 -18.65 -1.53 14.28
N GLU A 144 -18.78 -0.78 15.36
CA GLU A 144 -18.00 0.44 15.60
C GLU A 144 -16.51 0.12 15.74
N ARG A 145 -16.17 -0.99 16.43
CA ARG A 145 -14.77 -1.44 16.57
C ARG A 145 -14.22 -1.95 15.25
N GLN A 146 -14.99 -2.70 14.47
CA GLN A 146 -14.61 -3.11 13.13
C GLN A 146 -14.33 -1.90 12.24
N HIS A 147 -15.22 -0.91 12.24
CA HIS A 147 -15.06 0.34 11.50
C HIS A 147 -13.78 1.07 11.91
N ALA A 148 -13.55 1.24 13.21
CA ALA A 148 -12.35 1.91 13.73
C ALA A 148 -11.05 1.22 13.30
N LEU A 149 -11.03 -0.11 13.20
CA LEU A 149 -9.87 -0.86 12.71
C LEU A 149 -9.64 -0.69 11.22
N LEU A 150 -10.71 -0.64 10.42
CA LEU A 150 -10.63 -0.38 8.99
C LEU A 150 -10.15 1.06 8.70
N MET A 151 -10.51 2.02 9.55
CA MET A 151 -9.99 3.39 9.49
C MET A 151 -8.47 3.49 9.72
N ARG A 152 -7.85 2.50 10.37
CA ARG A 152 -6.39 2.41 10.50
C ARG A 152 -5.73 1.91 9.22
N TYR A 153 -6.43 1.06 8.49
CA TYR A 153 -5.95 0.53 7.21
C TYR A 153 -5.98 1.61 6.13
N ASN A 154 -7.11 2.28 6.01
CA ASN A 154 -7.30 3.40 5.11
C ASN A 154 -8.16 4.46 5.81
N HIS A 155 -7.63 5.67 5.99
CA HIS A 155 -8.27 6.76 6.74
C HIS A 155 -9.46 7.37 5.96
N SER A 156 -10.45 6.54 5.66
CA SER A 156 -11.65 6.91 4.91
C SER A 156 -12.89 6.21 5.46
N THR A 157 -13.85 7.00 5.95
CA THR A 157 -15.15 6.49 6.41
C THR A 157 -15.92 5.77 5.29
N VAL A 158 -15.86 6.31 4.07
CA VAL A 158 -16.50 5.68 2.90
C VAL A 158 -15.88 4.31 2.64
N TYR A 159 -14.56 4.22 2.68
CA TYR A 159 -13.84 2.96 2.54
C TYR A 159 -14.26 1.94 3.60
N ALA A 160 -14.20 2.31 4.88
CA ALA A 160 -14.55 1.42 5.98
C ALA A 160 -16.00 0.91 5.88
N ASN A 161 -16.95 1.79 5.58
CA ASN A 161 -18.35 1.43 5.39
C ASN A 161 -18.56 0.49 4.19
N THR A 162 -17.86 0.73 3.07
CA THR A 162 -17.92 -0.12 1.88
C THR A 162 -17.43 -1.53 2.18
N ILE A 163 -16.29 -1.66 2.90
CA ILE A 163 -15.75 -2.96 3.30
C ILE A 163 -16.74 -3.72 4.16
N LEU A 164 -17.34 -3.06 5.14
CA LEU A 164 -18.30 -3.69 6.06
C LEU A 164 -19.58 -4.14 5.34
N ALA A 165 -20.14 -3.28 4.49
CA ALA A 165 -21.32 -3.62 3.71
C ALA A 165 -21.07 -4.78 2.73
N LEU A 166 -19.90 -4.79 2.09
CA LEU A 166 -19.51 -5.90 1.21
C LEU A 166 -19.29 -7.19 1.98
N ALA A 167 -18.67 -7.11 3.16
CA ALA A 167 -18.49 -8.29 4.03
C ALA A 167 -19.82 -8.93 4.42
N ASP A 168 -20.82 -8.12 4.79
CA ASP A 168 -22.16 -8.60 5.12
C ASP A 168 -22.84 -9.31 3.93
N ARG A 169 -22.73 -8.72 2.72
CA ARG A 169 -23.26 -9.33 1.50
C ARG A 169 -22.59 -10.67 1.18
N VAL A 170 -21.26 -10.74 1.30
CA VAL A 170 -20.52 -12.00 1.08
C VAL A 170 -20.92 -13.06 2.12
N ALA A 171 -21.11 -12.66 3.38
CA ALA A 171 -21.56 -13.58 4.44
C ALA A 171 -22.98 -14.12 4.18
N ALA A 172 -23.84 -13.32 3.56
CA ALA A 172 -25.22 -13.73 3.23
C ALA A 172 -25.32 -14.68 2.01
N LEU A 173 -24.23 -14.91 1.27
CA LEU A 173 -24.18 -15.85 0.13
C LEU A 173 -23.92 -17.30 0.57
N LYS A 174 -23.71 -17.54 1.87
CA LYS A 174 -23.54 -18.87 2.48
C LYS A 174 -24.88 -19.43 2.90
#